data_2f0ff4d30b8c10f82c916bb78f7752dd
#
_entry.id   2f0ff4d30b8c10f82c916bb78f7752dd
#
_cell.length_a   1.000
_cell.length_b   1.000
_cell.length_c   1.000
_cell.angle_alpha   90.00
_cell.angle_beta   90.00
_cell.angle_gamma   90.00
#
_symmetry.space_group_name_H-M   'P 1'
#
loop_
_entity.id
_entity.type
_entity.pdbx_description
1 polymer ?
#
loop_
_entity_poly.entity_id
_entity_poly.type
_entity_poly.pdbx_seq_one_letter_code
_entity_poly.pdbx_strand_id
1 'polypeptide(L)'
;MGGYRAPLRVDLAGGWTDLAPYTHDHGGEVVNFTIDKWVTATLSGDGNVGFQFDVPAGSGLGTSGALNVAKIAALGVDDVSDLGAIAELAFVAETNGGNRCGRQDQWASAHGGFNRFLFIGDGVEQLPFEPAPSARKWLQKHLIIAHSGIQHKSGDMQELVWSRYDAGDKSVINGLHTIRLATKMMVDALQRDNRQLVVDALNEICKGVDLLDPSIHQPFRDTIEPMLADGSVMAWKALGAGGGGCAALLCNPMSLNLVHSTLSEVGWQIIDWEYDDSGLAAI
;
A
#
# COMPACT_ATOMS: atom_id res chain seq x y z
N MET A 1 21.57 -20.67 -11.19
CA MET A 1 20.39 -19.89 -11.55
C MET A 1 19.64 -19.70 -10.25
N GLY A 2 19.51 -18.51 -9.80
CA GLY A 2 18.79 -18.19 -8.57
C GLY A 2 17.62 -17.27 -8.89
N GLY A 3 16.48 -17.49 -8.23
CA GLY A 3 15.34 -16.62 -8.32
C GLY A 3 14.96 -16.13 -6.94
N TYR A 4 14.31 -14.97 -6.90
CA TYR A 4 13.75 -14.38 -5.69
C TYR A 4 12.34 -13.90 -5.96
N ARG A 5 11.50 -13.98 -4.94
CA ARG A 5 10.17 -13.40 -4.97
C ARG A 5 10.00 -12.43 -3.79
N ALA A 6 9.30 -11.34 -4.03
CA ALA A 6 8.98 -10.35 -3.01
C ALA A 6 7.45 -10.15 -2.98
N PRO A 7 6.81 -10.19 -1.80
CA PRO A 7 5.37 -10.08 -1.66
C PRO A 7 4.90 -8.65 -1.94
N LEU A 8 3.65 -8.54 -2.38
CA LEU A 8 2.96 -7.28 -2.51
C LEU A 8 2.42 -6.82 -1.16
N ARG A 9 2.26 -5.51 -1.01
CA ARG A 9 1.76 -4.90 0.22
C ARG A 9 0.40 -4.26 0.04
N VAL A 10 -0.40 -4.29 1.09
CA VAL A 10 -1.59 -3.48 1.27
C VAL A 10 -1.25 -2.33 2.21
N ASP A 11 -1.25 -1.10 1.68
CA ASP A 11 -1.15 0.11 2.50
C ASP A 11 -2.46 0.31 3.27
N LEU A 12 -2.49 -0.08 4.52
CA LEU A 12 -3.69 0.03 5.35
C LEU A 12 -3.89 1.45 5.87
N ALA A 13 -2.79 2.13 6.22
CA ALA A 13 -2.82 3.50 6.71
C ALA A 13 -1.48 4.20 6.48
N GLY A 14 -1.51 5.49 6.23
CA GLY A 14 -0.31 6.33 6.24
C GLY A 14 0.35 6.58 4.90
N GLY A 15 -0.03 5.89 3.85
CA GLY A 15 0.48 6.17 2.51
C GLY A 15 0.34 7.66 2.16
N TRP A 16 1.25 8.16 1.31
CA TRP A 16 1.56 9.56 1.05
C TRP A 16 2.48 10.22 2.08
N THR A 17 2.46 9.80 3.36
CA THR A 17 3.29 10.44 4.39
C THR A 17 4.74 9.94 4.39
N ASP A 18 5.05 8.91 3.63
CA ASP A 18 6.38 8.28 3.49
C ASP A 18 7.27 8.90 2.40
N LEU A 19 6.86 10.03 1.81
CA LEU A 19 7.62 10.71 0.77
C LEU A 19 8.27 12.02 1.26
N ALA A 20 9.47 12.32 0.76
CA ALA A 20 10.04 13.66 0.83
C ALA A 20 9.23 14.62 -0.09
N PRO A 21 8.96 15.87 0.31
CA PRO A 21 9.56 16.58 1.45
C PRO A 21 8.86 16.34 2.80
N TYR A 22 7.67 15.74 2.84
CA TYR A 22 6.90 15.62 4.09
C TYR A 22 7.66 14.86 5.20
N THR A 23 8.42 13.81 4.84
CA THR A 23 9.25 13.07 5.82
C THR A 23 10.33 13.94 6.46
N HIS A 24 10.85 14.92 5.72
CA HIS A 24 11.86 15.86 6.20
C HIS A 24 11.24 16.95 7.10
N ASP A 25 10.05 17.44 6.74
CA ASP A 25 9.42 18.55 7.45
C ASP A 25 8.70 18.10 8.71
N HIS A 26 8.05 16.92 8.68
CA HIS A 26 7.11 16.50 9.70
C HIS A 26 7.32 15.05 10.19
N GLY A 27 8.06 14.26 9.44
CA GLY A 27 8.10 12.81 9.60
C GLY A 27 6.81 12.14 9.15
N GLY A 28 6.91 10.94 8.63
CA GLY A 28 5.79 10.10 8.17
C GLY A 28 5.60 8.86 9.02
N GLU A 29 4.43 8.23 8.91
CA GLU A 29 4.16 6.96 9.58
C GLU A 29 3.21 6.13 8.71
N VAL A 30 3.54 4.86 8.49
CA VAL A 30 2.74 3.94 7.67
C VAL A 30 2.49 2.65 8.43
N VAL A 31 1.28 2.11 8.28
CA VAL A 31 0.92 0.75 8.65
C VAL A 31 0.50 0.00 7.40
N ASN A 32 1.18 -1.07 7.09
CA ASN A 32 0.86 -1.95 5.98
C ASN A 32 1.02 -3.43 6.37
N PHE A 33 0.59 -4.30 5.48
CA PHE A 33 0.85 -5.74 5.58
C PHE A 33 1.09 -6.31 4.18
N THR A 34 1.80 -7.43 4.12
CA THR A 34 2.07 -8.15 2.88
C THR A 34 1.08 -9.29 2.67
N ILE A 35 0.87 -9.63 1.40
CA ILE A 35 -0.09 -10.64 0.96
C ILE A 35 0.59 -11.68 0.06
N ASP A 36 -0.04 -12.85 -0.08
CA ASP A 36 0.38 -14.00 -0.90
C ASP A 36 0.30 -13.75 -2.42
N LYS A 37 0.63 -12.55 -2.84
CA LYS A 37 0.82 -12.14 -4.24
C LYS A 37 2.22 -11.57 -4.37
N TRP A 38 2.93 -12.00 -5.39
CA TRP A 38 4.36 -11.73 -5.50
C TRP A 38 4.74 -11.12 -6.85
N VAL A 39 5.87 -10.47 -6.84
CA VAL A 39 6.71 -10.30 -8.04
C VAL A 39 7.89 -11.25 -7.91
N THR A 40 8.08 -12.06 -8.92
CA THR A 40 9.19 -13.01 -9.02
C THR A 40 10.22 -12.50 -10.00
N ALA A 41 11.49 -12.49 -9.63
CA ALA A 41 12.62 -12.18 -10.48
C ALA A 41 13.53 -13.42 -10.64
N THR A 42 13.85 -13.78 -11.86
CA THR A 42 14.72 -14.93 -12.15
C THR A 42 15.90 -14.49 -13.00
N LEU A 43 17.13 -14.76 -12.52
CA LEU A 43 18.35 -14.48 -13.28
C LEU A 43 18.63 -15.65 -14.23
N SER A 44 18.64 -15.37 -15.52
CA SER A 44 18.99 -16.34 -16.57
C SER A 44 20.51 -16.45 -16.77
N GLY A 45 20.93 -17.52 -17.40
CA GLY A 45 22.37 -17.79 -17.61
C GLY A 45 23.10 -16.79 -18.53
N ASP A 46 22.36 -15.97 -19.27
CA ASP A 46 22.85 -14.86 -20.09
C ASP A 46 22.93 -13.52 -19.36
N GLY A 47 22.63 -13.52 -18.05
CA GLY A 47 22.66 -12.33 -17.20
C GLY A 47 21.40 -11.46 -17.26
N ASN A 48 20.37 -11.87 -18.00
CA ASN A 48 19.09 -11.16 -18.04
C ASN A 48 18.21 -11.55 -16.85
N VAL A 49 17.42 -10.60 -16.34
CA VAL A 49 16.42 -10.85 -15.30
C VAL A 49 15.02 -10.89 -15.92
N GLY A 50 14.37 -12.04 -15.83
CA GLY A 50 12.96 -12.21 -16.19
C GLY A 50 12.06 -11.92 -15.00
N PHE A 51 10.85 -11.43 -15.26
CA PHE A 51 9.87 -11.10 -14.21
C PHE A 51 8.54 -11.80 -14.44
N GLN A 52 7.91 -12.22 -13.34
CA GLN A 52 6.53 -12.69 -13.30
C GLN A 52 5.76 -11.92 -12.23
N PHE A 53 4.49 -11.57 -12.52
CA PHE A 53 3.62 -10.80 -11.66
C PHE A 53 2.34 -11.60 -11.40
N ASP A 54 1.92 -11.70 -10.14
CA ASP A 54 0.64 -12.34 -9.78
C ASP A 54 -0.56 -11.39 -9.93
N VAL A 55 -0.30 -10.09 -10.02
CA VAL A 55 -1.32 -9.07 -10.28
C VAL A 55 -0.83 -8.07 -11.34
N PRO A 56 -1.73 -7.34 -12.02
CA PRO A 56 -1.32 -6.34 -12.99
C PRO A 56 -0.38 -5.28 -12.41
N ALA A 57 0.62 -4.86 -13.18
CA ALA A 57 1.46 -3.72 -12.82
C ALA A 57 0.57 -2.44 -12.70
N GLY A 58 0.91 -1.56 -11.76
CA GLY A 58 0.09 -0.38 -11.49
C GLY A 58 -1.17 -0.65 -10.68
N SER A 59 -1.30 -1.84 -10.06
CA SER A 59 -2.43 -2.22 -9.22
C SER A 59 -2.56 -1.38 -7.94
N GLY A 60 -1.55 -0.60 -7.55
CA GLY A 60 -1.51 0.11 -6.26
C GLY A 60 -1.08 -0.77 -5.08
N LEU A 61 -0.69 -2.03 -5.34
CA LEU A 61 -0.26 -3.01 -4.33
C LEU A 61 1.27 -3.05 -4.15
N GLY A 62 2.01 -2.02 -4.55
CA GLY A 62 3.47 -1.95 -4.40
C GLY A 62 4.24 -2.82 -5.39
N THR A 63 3.66 -3.12 -6.55
CA THR A 63 4.30 -3.98 -7.57
C THR A 63 5.66 -3.47 -8.04
N SER A 64 5.87 -2.14 -8.10
CA SER A 64 7.15 -1.54 -8.48
C SER A 64 8.22 -1.76 -7.40
N GLY A 65 7.88 -1.52 -6.14
CA GLY A 65 8.77 -1.78 -5.01
C GLY A 65 9.15 -3.25 -4.90
N ALA A 66 8.17 -4.16 -4.97
CA ALA A 66 8.39 -5.60 -4.94
C ALA A 66 9.28 -6.07 -6.12
N LEU A 67 9.08 -5.50 -7.32
CA LEU A 67 9.92 -5.79 -8.49
C LEU A 67 11.38 -5.43 -8.21
N ASN A 68 11.63 -4.21 -7.70
CA ASN A 68 12.99 -3.76 -7.45
C ASN A 68 13.64 -4.56 -6.32
N VAL A 69 12.91 -4.92 -5.26
CA VAL A 69 13.41 -5.80 -4.18
C VAL A 69 13.81 -7.17 -4.72
N ALA A 70 12.91 -7.85 -5.46
CA ALA A 70 13.21 -9.16 -6.04
C ALA A 70 14.36 -9.10 -7.05
N LYS A 71 14.42 -8.03 -7.87
CA LYS A 71 15.48 -7.80 -8.86
C LYS A 71 16.84 -7.63 -8.20
N ILE A 72 16.96 -6.79 -7.17
CA ILE A 72 18.20 -6.53 -6.44
C ILE A 72 18.71 -7.83 -5.83
N ALA A 73 17.84 -8.60 -5.17
CA ALA A 73 18.20 -9.90 -4.62
C ALA A 73 18.66 -10.90 -5.70
N ALA A 74 17.97 -10.97 -6.84
CA ALA A 74 18.32 -11.88 -7.95
C ALA A 74 19.65 -11.53 -8.63
N LEU A 75 20.03 -10.24 -8.64
CA LEU A 75 21.32 -9.78 -9.18
C LEU A 75 22.51 -10.08 -8.26
N GLY A 76 22.27 -10.60 -7.05
CA GLY A 76 23.31 -11.07 -6.16
C GLY A 76 23.99 -9.97 -5.37
N VAL A 77 23.22 -9.28 -4.52
CA VAL A 77 23.82 -8.47 -3.45
C VAL A 77 24.63 -9.37 -2.49
N ASP A 78 25.71 -8.84 -1.94
CA ASP A 78 26.64 -9.61 -1.10
C ASP A 78 25.98 -10.21 0.15
N ASP A 79 24.94 -9.57 0.70
CA ASP A 79 24.21 -10.05 1.86
C ASP A 79 22.69 -9.85 1.71
N VAL A 80 22.00 -10.92 1.31
CA VAL A 80 20.52 -10.94 1.21
C VAL A 80 19.84 -10.96 2.58
N SER A 81 20.58 -11.16 3.66
CA SER A 81 20.04 -11.15 5.03
C SER A 81 19.81 -9.73 5.57
N ASP A 82 20.47 -8.72 5.04
CA ASP A 82 20.19 -7.31 5.35
C ASP A 82 19.03 -6.78 4.51
N LEU A 83 17.82 -7.05 4.98
CA LEU A 83 16.58 -6.65 4.30
C LEU A 83 16.42 -5.14 4.18
N GLY A 84 16.93 -4.38 5.16
CA GLY A 84 16.93 -2.92 5.13
C GLY A 84 17.82 -2.37 4.01
N ALA A 85 19.03 -2.92 3.86
CA ALA A 85 19.93 -2.54 2.78
C ALA A 85 19.35 -2.87 1.40
N ILE A 86 18.69 -4.04 1.25
CA ILE A 86 17.99 -4.40 0.00
C ILE A 86 16.87 -3.43 -0.29
N ALA A 87 16.05 -3.09 0.71
CA ALA A 87 14.94 -2.14 0.56
C ALA A 87 15.43 -0.76 0.10
N GLU A 88 16.53 -0.25 0.69
CA GLU A 88 17.12 1.03 0.29
C GLU A 88 17.74 0.98 -1.11
N LEU A 89 18.43 -0.10 -1.48
CA LEU A 89 18.93 -0.28 -2.85
C LEU A 89 17.79 -0.32 -3.87
N ALA A 90 16.68 -0.98 -3.53
CA ALA A 90 15.48 -1.03 -4.36
C ALA A 90 14.83 0.34 -4.50
N PHE A 91 14.75 1.13 -3.42
CA PHE A 91 14.27 2.52 -3.44
C PHE A 91 15.15 3.40 -4.33
N VAL A 92 16.49 3.32 -4.19
CA VAL A 92 17.44 4.07 -5.03
C VAL A 92 17.29 3.67 -6.50
N ALA A 93 17.12 2.39 -6.80
CA ALA A 93 16.92 1.93 -8.18
C ALA A 93 15.64 2.48 -8.80
N GLU A 94 14.55 2.59 -8.02
CA GLU A 94 13.27 3.13 -8.46
C GLU A 94 13.31 4.64 -8.69
N THR A 95 13.91 5.38 -7.76
CA THR A 95 14.06 6.84 -7.88
C THR A 95 15.02 7.27 -8.98
N ASN A 96 16.11 6.53 -9.21
CA ASN A 96 17.02 6.76 -10.34
C ASN A 96 16.33 6.49 -11.69
N GLY A 97 15.28 5.68 -11.72
CA GLY A 97 14.41 5.50 -12.88
C GLY A 97 13.48 6.69 -13.17
N GLY A 98 13.54 7.75 -12.36
CA GLY A 98 12.76 8.99 -12.51
C GLY A 98 11.39 8.92 -11.81
N ASN A 99 11.11 7.88 -11.04
CA ASN A 99 9.87 7.75 -10.28
C ASN A 99 9.98 8.48 -8.93
N ARG A 100 9.01 9.35 -8.64
CA ARG A 100 8.84 9.89 -7.28
C ARG A 100 8.05 8.88 -6.48
N CYS A 101 8.65 8.26 -5.47
CA CYS A 101 8.03 7.27 -4.61
C CYS A 101 8.48 7.42 -3.16
N GLY A 102 7.69 6.85 -2.23
CA GLY A 102 8.10 6.65 -0.84
C GLY A 102 8.87 5.34 -0.68
N ARG A 103 9.25 5.06 0.55
CA ARG A 103 10.04 3.86 0.91
C ARG A 103 9.19 2.69 1.40
N GLN A 104 7.89 2.89 1.65
CA GLN A 104 7.04 1.86 2.26
C GLN A 104 6.96 0.56 1.46
N ASP A 105 6.96 0.67 0.12
CA ASP A 105 6.75 -0.48 -0.77
C ASP A 105 7.91 -1.45 -0.72
N GLN A 106 9.12 -0.90 -0.87
CA GLN A 106 10.36 -1.68 -0.85
C GLN A 106 10.60 -2.28 0.53
N TRP A 107 10.38 -1.50 1.60
CA TRP A 107 10.56 -1.98 2.98
C TRP A 107 9.54 -3.06 3.33
N ALA A 108 8.26 -2.88 2.98
CA ALA A 108 7.25 -3.90 3.22
C ALA A 108 7.54 -5.21 2.46
N SER A 109 7.87 -5.10 1.16
CA SER A 109 8.17 -6.27 0.32
C SER A 109 9.43 -7.01 0.75
N ALA A 110 10.43 -6.31 1.32
CA ALA A 110 11.62 -6.94 1.85
C ALA A 110 11.33 -7.69 3.15
N HIS A 111 10.61 -7.06 4.10
CA HIS A 111 10.43 -7.62 5.46
C HIS A 111 9.26 -8.61 5.56
N GLY A 112 8.18 -8.41 4.80
CA GLY A 112 6.96 -9.21 4.94
C GLY A 112 6.16 -8.90 6.21
N GLY A 113 5.00 -9.52 6.36
CA GLY A 113 4.17 -9.42 7.56
C GLY A 113 3.46 -8.10 7.76
N PHE A 114 3.03 -7.83 9.00
CA PHE A 114 2.50 -6.54 9.41
C PHE A 114 3.64 -5.60 9.79
N ASN A 115 3.62 -4.40 9.21
CA ASN A 115 4.67 -3.41 9.43
C ASN A 115 4.09 -2.10 9.95
N ARG A 116 4.86 -1.46 10.82
CA ARG A 116 4.72 -0.07 11.21
C ARG A 116 6.06 0.62 11.00
N PHE A 117 6.11 1.50 10.00
CA PHE A 117 7.32 2.25 9.67
C PHE A 117 7.17 3.71 10.06
N LEU A 118 8.22 4.27 10.67
CA LEU A 118 8.43 5.71 10.78
C LEU A 118 9.44 6.16 9.74
N PHE A 119 9.15 7.30 9.12
CA PHE A 119 10.00 7.94 8.13
C PHE A 119 10.40 9.31 8.65
N ILE A 120 11.70 9.51 8.93
CA ILE A 120 12.24 10.76 9.49
C ILE A 120 13.41 11.19 8.60
N GLY A 121 13.22 12.28 7.85
CA GLY A 121 14.17 12.65 6.80
C GLY A 121 14.29 11.53 5.78
N ASP A 122 15.51 11.05 5.58
CA ASP A 122 15.82 9.91 4.71
C ASP A 122 15.85 8.57 5.47
N GLY A 123 15.66 8.58 6.80
CA GLY A 123 15.70 7.39 7.63
C GLY A 123 14.36 6.66 7.70
N VAL A 124 14.44 5.33 7.80
CA VAL A 124 13.30 4.45 8.06
C VAL A 124 13.55 3.69 9.36
N GLU A 125 12.58 3.73 10.26
CA GLU A 125 12.58 2.95 11.49
C GLU A 125 11.38 2.00 11.49
N GLN A 126 11.65 0.71 11.54
CA GLN A 126 10.60 -0.31 11.73
C GLN A 126 10.30 -0.43 13.22
N LEU A 127 9.10 -0.03 13.62
CA LEU A 127 8.65 -0.14 14.98
C LEU A 127 8.07 -1.52 15.27
N PRO A 128 8.26 -2.06 16.51
CA PRO A 128 7.54 -3.24 16.94
C PRO A 128 6.03 -3.03 16.82
N PHE A 129 5.39 -3.87 16.01
CA PHE A 129 3.96 -3.77 15.78
C PHE A 129 3.37 -5.16 15.50
N GLU A 130 2.41 -5.56 16.29
CA GLU A 130 1.65 -6.79 16.10
C GLU A 130 0.18 -6.51 16.35
N PRO A 131 -0.70 -6.68 15.35
CA PRO A 131 -2.13 -6.61 15.55
C PRO A 131 -2.62 -7.71 16.48
N ALA A 132 -3.67 -7.45 17.25
CA ALA A 132 -4.35 -8.52 17.98
C ALA A 132 -4.74 -9.65 17.01
N PRO A 133 -4.56 -10.93 17.35
CA PRO A 133 -4.87 -12.06 16.45
C PRO A 133 -6.33 -12.05 15.96
N SER A 134 -7.26 -11.58 16.79
CA SER A 134 -8.67 -11.40 16.43
C SER A 134 -8.89 -10.27 15.42
N ALA A 135 -8.16 -9.15 15.54
CA ALA A 135 -8.19 -8.05 14.58
C ALA A 135 -7.63 -8.49 13.22
N ARG A 136 -6.51 -9.21 13.22
CA ARG A 136 -5.90 -9.78 12.00
C ARG A 136 -6.88 -10.69 11.26
N LYS A 137 -7.51 -11.65 11.96
CA LYS A 137 -8.52 -12.55 11.38
C LYS A 137 -9.75 -11.81 10.89
N TRP A 138 -10.18 -10.79 11.61
CA TRP A 138 -11.34 -10.00 11.23
C TRP A 138 -11.06 -9.20 9.96
N LEU A 139 -9.90 -8.56 9.83
CA LEU A 139 -9.49 -7.88 8.60
C LEU A 139 -9.47 -8.84 7.42
N GLN A 140 -8.80 -9.99 7.55
CA GLN A 140 -8.71 -10.99 6.47
C GLN A 140 -10.10 -11.43 5.99
N LYS A 141 -11.06 -11.55 6.90
CA LYS A 141 -12.41 -11.98 6.57
C LYS A 141 -13.28 -10.88 5.92
N HIS A 142 -13.04 -9.62 6.26
CA HIS A 142 -13.97 -8.54 5.91
C HIS A 142 -13.36 -7.47 5.00
N LEU A 143 -12.06 -7.52 4.73
CA LEU A 143 -11.39 -6.61 3.81
C LEU A 143 -11.33 -7.22 2.41
N ILE A 144 -12.09 -6.66 1.48
CA ILE A 144 -12.04 -7.01 0.06
C ILE A 144 -11.02 -6.09 -0.62
N ILE A 145 -10.12 -6.69 -1.40
CA ILE A 145 -9.23 -5.96 -2.31
C ILE A 145 -9.76 -6.17 -3.72
N ALA A 146 -10.06 -5.08 -4.42
CA ALA A 146 -10.61 -5.17 -5.77
C ALA A 146 -9.93 -4.19 -6.72
N HIS A 147 -9.57 -4.68 -7.89
CA HIS A 147 -8.96 -3.90 -8.96
C HIS A 147 -10.05 -3.34 -9.88
N SER A 148 -10.10 -2.03 -10.02
CA SER A 148 -11.14 -1.32 -10.76
C SER A 148 -11.08 -1.49 -12.28
N GLY A 149 -9.98 -2.01 -12.83
CA GLY A 149 -9.72 -2.04 -14.27
C GLY A 149 -9.28 -0.69 -14.85
N ILE A 150 -9.32 0.38 -14.08
CA ILE A 150 -8.91 1.72 -14.50
C ILE A 150 -7.40 1.83 -14.39
N GLN A 151 -6.76 2.10 -15.53
CA GLN A 151 -5.33 2.37 -15.59
C GLN A 151 -5.06 3.85 -15.32
N HIS A 152 -4.04 4.14 -14.55
CA HIS A 152 -3.57 5.49 -14.29
C HIS A 152 -2.04 5.52 -14.28
N LYS A 153 -1.49 6.72 -14.42
CA LYS A 153 -0.06 6.93 -14.22
C LYS A 153 0.16 7.49 -12.82
N SER A 154 0.71 6.66 -11.95
CA SER A 154 0.98 7.06 -10.54
C SER A 154 1.82 8.33 -10.45
N GLY A 155 2.74 8.54 -11.39
CA GLY A 155 3.56 9.74 -11.46
C GLY A 155 2.76 11.03 -11.61
N ASP A 156 1.67 11.02 -12.38
CA ASP A 156 0.83 12.21 -12.59
C ASP A 156 0.13 12.63 -11.28
N MET A 157 -0.37 11.65 -10.49
CA MET A 157 -0.97 11.92 -9.18
C MET A 157 0.06 12.41 -8.18
N GLN A 158 1.25 11.82 -8.17
CA GLN A 158 2.36 12.23 -7.31
C GLN A 158 2.75 13.69 -7.62
N GLU A 159 2.97 14.03 -8.88
CA GLU A 159 3.35 15.40 -9.28
C GLU A 159 2.27 16.42 -8.90
N LEU A 160 1.00 16.09 -9.11
CA LEU A 160 -0.13 16.96 -8.77
C LEU A 160 -0.15 17.34 -7.28
N VAL A 161 0.00 16.34 -6.41
CA VAL A 161 -0.04 16.57 -4.95
C VAL A 161 1.22 17.28 -4.47
N TRP A 162 2.41 16.82 -4.90
CA TRP A 162 3.66 17.35 -4.37
C TRP A 162 4.01 18.75 -4.90
N SER A 163 3.61 19.11 -6.10
CA SER A 163 3.75 20.50 -6.59
C SER A 163 2.92 21.47 -5.74
N ARG A 164 1.74 21.07 -5.30
CA ARG A 164 0.90 21.85 -4.39
C ARG A 164 1.47 21.92 -2.97
N TYR A 165 2.05 20.82 -2.48
CA TYR A 165 2.76 20.81 -1.20
C TYR A 165 3.93 21.80 -1.21
N ASP A 166 4.78 21.75 -2.25
CA ASP A 166 5.94 22.62 -2.43
C ASP A 166 5.53 24.11 -2.54
N ALA A 167 4.32 24.38 -3.05
CA ALA A 167 3.71 25.71 -3.09
C ALA A 167 3.09 26.14 -1.73
N GLY A 168 3.15 25.29 -0.70
CA GLY A 168 2.59 25.59 0.63
C GLY A 168 1.07 25.50 0.72
N ASP A 169 0.41 24.70 -0.12
CA ASP A 169 -1.03 24.51 -0.10
C ASP A 169 -1.46 23.88 1.23
N LYS A 170 -2.22 24.65 2.00
CA LYS A 170 -2.69 24.25 3.33
C LYS A 170 -3.61 23.04 3.30
N SER A 171 -4.39 22.86 2.22
CA SER A 171 -5.26 21.69 2.09
C SER A 171 -4.44 20.42 2.03
N VAL A 172 -3.39 20.38 1.18
CA VAL A 172 -2.49 19.24 1.05
C VAL A 172 -1.76 18.97 2.37
N ILE A 173 -1.20 19.99 3.00
CA ILE A 173 -0.48 19.84 4.28
C ILE A 173 -1.42 19.29 5.36
N ASN A 174 -2.63 19.83 5.48
CA ASN A 174 -3.63 19.33 6.44
C ASN A 174 -4.08 17.91 6.10
N GLY A 175 -4.21 17.57 4.83
CA GLY A 175 -4.52 16.22 4.38
C GLY A 175 -3.47 15.21 4.84
N LEU A 176 -2.18 15.49 4.62
CA LEU A 176 -1.08 14.66 5.09
C LEU A 176 -1.05 14.53 6.62
N HIS A 177 -1.30 15.61 7.36
CA HIS A 177 -1.40 15.57 8.81
C HIS A 177 -2.58 14.69 9.28
N THR A 178 -3.73 14.79 8.60
CA THR A 178 -4.92 13.97 8.90
C THR A 178 -4.61 12.48 8.66
N ILE A 179 -3.99 12.14 7.53
CA ILE A 179 -3.57 10.77 7.23
C ILE A 179 -2.62 10.24 8.31
N ARG A 180 -1.59 11.02 8.68
CA ARG A 180 -0.63 10.62 9.71
C ARG A 180 -1.28 10.41 11.08
N LEU A 181 -2.22 11.26 11.49
CA LEU A 181 -2.95 11.09 12.75
C LEU A 181 -3.86 9.86 12.72
N ALA A 182 -4.55 9.62 11.61
CA ALA A 182 -5.38 8.45 11.42
C ALA A 182 -4.56 7.15 11.42
N THR A 183 -3.28 7.19 11.00
CA THR A 183 -2.38 6.04 11.10
C THR A 183 -2.13 5.64 12.56
N LYS A 184 -1.96 6.59 13.46
CA LYS A 184 -1.84 6.29 14.89
C LYS A 184 -3.12 5.70 15.47
N MET A 185 -4.29 6.17 15.01
CA MET A 185 -5.58 5.56 15.37
C MET A 185 -5.66 4.12 14.88
N MET A 186 -5.18 3.83 13.66
CA MET A 186 -5.14 2.47 13.10
C MET A 186 -4.25 1.54 13.93
N VAL A 187 -3.07 2.00 14.36
CA VAL A 187 -2.17 1.24 15.24
C VAL A 187 -2.89 0.84 16.54
N ASP A 188 -3.48 1.81 17.23
CA ASP A 188 -4.19 1.57 18.49
C ASP A 188 -5.39 0.64 18.29
N ALA A 189 -6.15 0.86 17.20
CA ALA A 189 -7.30 0.06 16.84
C ALA A 189 -6.96 -1.43 16.63
N LEU A 190 -5.89 -1.71 15.88
CA LEU A 190 -5.46 -3.08 15.57
C LEU A 190 -4.87 -3.80 16.78
N GLN A 191 -4.08 -3.10 17.60
CA GLN A 191 -3.49 -3.68 18.81
C GLN A 191 -4.54 -4.01 19.88
N ARG A 192 -5.62 -3.22 19.95
CA ARG A 192 -6.70 -3.39 20.94
C ARG A 192 -7.94 -4.15 20.43
N ASP A 193 -7.91 -4.65 19.20
CA ASP A 193 -9.09 -5.24 18.51
C ASP A 193 -10.33 -4.32 18.54
N ASN A 194 -10.12 -3.02 18.41
CA ASN A 194 -11.20 -2.05 18.33
C ASN A 194 -11.64 -1.84 16.88
N ARG A 195 -12.57 -2.64 16.42
CA ARG A 195 -13.03 -2.68 15.01
C ARG A 195 -13.69 -1.38 14.56
N GLN A 196 -14.43 -0.72 15.45
CA GLN A 196 -15.02 0.59 15.14
C GLN A 196 -13.94 1.62 14.89
N LEU A 197 -12.88 1.63 15.70
CA LEU A 197 -11.77 2.56 15.52
C LEU A 197 -10.99 2.29 14.23
N VAL A 198 -10.95 1.03 13.72
CA VAL A 198 -10.40 0.73 12.37
C VAL A 198 -11.25 1.40 11.29
N VAL A 199 -12.57 1.30 11.38
CA VAL A 199 -13.50 1.99 10.44
C VAL A 199 -13.30 3.50 10.49
N ASP A 200 -13.25 4.06 11.69
CA ASP A 200 -13.07 5.51 11.90
C ASP A 200 -11.72 5.98 11.33
N ALA A 201 -10.64 5.22 11.56
CA ALA A 201 -9.32 5.54 11.03
C ALA A 201 -9.30 5.52 9.49
N LEU A 202 -9.90 4.52 8.84
CA LEU A 202 -10.02 4.47 7.38
C LEU A 202 -10.82 5.66 6.83
N ASN A 203 -11.91 6.04 7.49
CA ASN A 203 -12.71 7.19 7.08
C ASN A 203 -11.94 8.51 7.22
N GLU A 204 -11.13 8.66 8.28
CA GLU A 204 -10.25 9.84 8.42
C GLU A 204 -9.14 9.84 7.35
N ILE A 205 -8.58 8.67 7.00
CA ILE A 205 -7.63 8.56 5.90
C ILE A 205 -8.27 9.02 4.58
N CYS A 206 -9.50 8.56 4.28
CA CYS A 206 -10.22 9.00 3.07
C CYS A 206 -10.39 10.52 3.03
N LYS A 207 -10.80 11.14 4.16
CA LYS A 207 -10.90 12.60 4.25
C LYS A 207 -9.55 13.30 4.01
N GLY A 208 -8.48 12.75 4.61
CA GLY A 208 -7.13 13.26 4.39
C GLY A 208 -6.72 13.19 2.91
N VAL A 209 -6.98 12.07 2.25
CA VAL A 209 -6.68 11.89 0.81
C VAL A 209 -7.52 12.84 -0.05
N ASP A 210 -8.79 13.06 0.26
CA ASP A 210 -9.63 14.04 -0.45
C ASP A 210 -9.12 15.48 -0.32
N LEU A 211 -8.46 15.81 0.80
CA LEU A 211 -7.78 17.10 0.99
C LEU A 211 -6.50 17.22 0.15
N LEU A 212 -5.84 16.09 -0.16
CA LEU A 212 -4.72 16.11 -1.10
C LEU A 212 -5.21 16.48 -2.50
N ASP A 213 -6.11 15.67 -3.05
CA ASP A 213 -6.82 15.95 -4.29
C ASP A 213 -8.02 15.00 -4.47
N PRO A 214 -9.23 15.49 -4.75
CA PRO A 214 -10.41 14.64 -4.94
C PRO A 214 -10.29 13.67 -6.13
N SER A 215 -9.45 13.96 -7.12
CA SER A 215 -9.24 13.11 -8.30
C SER A 215 -8.63 11.75 -7.96
N ILE A 216 -7.96 11.66 -6.79
CA ILE A 216 -7.38 10.39 -6.29
C ILE A 216 -8.48 9.35 -6.08
N HIS A 217 -9.62 9.73 -5.51
CA HIS A 217 -10.74 8.85 -5.20
C HIS A 217 -11.83 8.83 -6.28
N GLN A 218 -11.87 9.86 -7.17
CA GLN A 218 -12.93 10.02 -8.16
C GLN A 218 -13.25 8.76 -8.96
N PRO A 219 -12.26 7.97 -9.46
CA PRO A 219 -12.55 6.79 -10.27
C PRO A 219 -13.27 5.66 -9.54
N PHE A 220 -13.30 5.68 -8.23
CA PHE A 220 -13.89 4.64 -7.40
C PHE A 220 -15.27 5.01 -6.86
N ARG A 221 -15.61 6.31 -6.82
CA ARG A 221 -16.78 6.84 -6.10
C ARG A 221 -18.10 6.29 -6.61
N ASP A 222 -18.30 6.28 -7.93
CA ASP A 222 -19.56 5.84 -8.53
C ASP A 222 -19.91 4.40 -8.15
N THR A 223 -18.89 3.58 -7.88
CA THR A 223 -19.07 2.18 -7.46
C THR A 223 -19.19 2.06 -5.93
N ILE A 224 -18.37 2.80 -5.17
CA ILE A 224 -18.25 2.58 -3.73
C ILE A 224 -19.27 3.40 -2.92
N GLU A 225 -19.59 4.63 -3.33
CA GLU A 225 -20.51 5.50 -2.58
C GLU A 225 -21.90 4.90 -2.36
N PRO A 226 -22.54 4.22 -3.33
CA PRO A 226 -23.80 3.51 -3.07
C PRO A 226 -23.68 2.45 -1.97
N MET A 227 -22.57 1.70 -1.94
CA MET A 227 -22.33 0.67 -0.94
C MET A 227 -22.01 1.23 0.45
N LEU A 228 -21.43 2.45 0.53
CA LEU A 228 -21.29 3.18 1.79
C LEU A 228 -22.66 3.68 2.28
N ALA A 229 -23.49 4.18 1.37
CA ALA A 229 -24.80 4.74 1.72
C ALA A 229 -25.78 3.69 2.23
N ASP A 230 -25.72 2.46 1.72
CA ASP A 230 -26.55 1.33 2.19
C ASP A 230 -25.93 0.56 3.36
N GLY A 231 -24.69 0.89 3.76
CA GLY A 231 -23.96 0.28 4.86
C GLY A 231 -23.38 -1.10 4.56
N SER A 232 -23.34 -1.54 3.31
CA SER A 232 -22.68 -2.79 2.92
C SER A 232 -21.15 -2.69 2.96
N VAL A 233 -20.59 -1.51 2.71
CA VAL A 233 -19.21 -1.13 2.97
C VAL A 233 -19.18 -0.14 4.14
N MET A 234 -18.35 -0.40 5.14
CA MET A 234 -18.20 0.45 6.33
C MET A 234 -17.15 1.54 6.14
N ALA A 235 -16.09 1.24 5.43
CA ALA A 235 -15.00 2.15 5.09
C ALA A 235 -14.21 1.59 3.92
N TRP A 236 -13.40 2.44 3.26
CA TRP A 236 -12.56 2.04 2.15
C TRP A 236 -11.37 2.97 1.99
N LYS A 237 -10.45 2.62 1.11
CA LYS A 237 -9.41 3.53 0.60
C LYS A 237 -8.90 3.07 -0.77
N ALA A 238 -8.46 4.01 -1.60
CA ALA A 238 -7.66 3.70 -2.76
C ALA A 238 -6.27 3.22 -2.32
N LEU A 239 -5.72 2.21 -2.99
CA LEU A 239 -4.38 1.68 -2.72
C LEU A 239 -3.33 2.33 -3.63
N GLY A 240 -2.15 2.57 -3.09
CA GLY A 240 -1.08 3.28 -3.78
C GLY A 240 -1.40 4.77 -3.98
N ALA A 241 -1.03 5.33 -5.14
CA ALA A 241 -1.25 6.74 -5.46
C ALA A 241 -2.73 7.08 -5.76
N GLY A 242 -3.61 6.10 -5.89
CA GLY A 242 -5.01 6.31 -6.30
C GLY A 242 -5.14 6.73 -7.77
N GLY A 243 -6.31 7.25 -8.15
CA GLY A 243 -6.60 7.58 -9.55
C GLY A 243 -6.94 6.38 -10.44
N GLY A 244 -6.88 5.17 -9.90
CA GLY A 244 -7.12 3.87 -10.52
C GLY A 244 -6.44 2.74 -9.75
N GLY A 245 -6.33 1.54 -10.34
CA GLY A 245 -5.78 0.37 -9.67
C GLY A 245 -6.76 -0.26 -8.66
N CYS A 246 -6.26 -0.66 -7.50
CA CYS A 246 -7.06 -1.32 -6.46
C CYS A 246 -7.62 -0.36 -5.42
N ALA A 247 -8.77 -0.76 -4.87
CA ALA A 247 -9.30 -0.25 -3.62
C ALA A 247 -9.39 -1.39 -2.57
N ALA A 248 -9.20 -1.02 -1.31
CA ALA A 248 -9.47 -1.88 -0.17
C ALA A 248 -10.82 -1.45 0.44
N LEU A 249 -11.78 -2.37 0.52
CA LEU A 249 -13.12 -2.13 1.03
C LEU A 249 -13.34 -2.96 2.29
N LEU A 250 -13.57 -2.29 3.40
CA LEU A 250 -13.93 -2.94 4.67
C LEU A 250 -15.44 -3.12 4.72
N CYS A 251 -15.88 -4.37 4.61
CA CYS A 251 -17.27 -4.72 4.41
C CYS A 251 -17.97 -5.05 5.71
N ASN A 252 -19.28 -4.75 5.74
CA ASN A 252 -20.15 -5.26 6.79
C ASN A 252 -20.17 -6.80 6.73
N PRO A 253 -20.02 -7.51 7.86
CA PRO A 253 -20.01 -8.97 7.89
C PRO A 253 -21.18 -9.66 7.20
N MET A 254 -22.36 -9.03 7.19
CA MET A 254 -23.57 -9.57 6.58
C MET A 254 -23.70 -9.28 5.08
N SER A 255 -22.80 -8.45 4.53
CA SER A 255 -22.91 -7.93 3.16
C SER A 255 -21.79 -8.39 2.22
N LEU A 256 -20.87 -9.25 2.68
CA LEU A 256 -19.71 -9.70 1.88
C LEU A 256 -20.10 -10.21 0.49
N ASN A 257 -21.09 -11.11 0.42
CA ASN A 257 -21.53 -11.66 -0.86
C ASN A 257 -22.20 -10.62 -1.75
N LEU A 258 -22.93 -9.66 -1.18
CA LEU A 258 -23.52 -8.55 -1.91
C LEU A 258 -22.43 -7.66 -2.51
N VAL A 259 -21.44 -7.28 -1.72
CA VAL A 259 -20.31 -6.45 -2.21
C VAL A 259 -19.54 -7.19 -3.30
N HIS A 260 -19.28 -8.49 -3.12
CA HIS A 260 -18.64 -9.33 -4.14
C HIS A 260 -19.40 -9.32 -5.46
N SER A 261 -20.73 -9.56 -5.44
CA SER A 261 -21.54 -9.55 -6.66
C SER A 261 -21.58 -8.17 -7.30
N THR A 262 -21.79 -7.11 -6.52
CA THR A 262 -21.81 -5.72 -7.02
C THR A 262 -20.51 -5.36 -7.72
N LEU A 263 -19.35 -5.64 -7.13
CA LEU A 263 -18.05 -5.37 -7.74
C LEU A 263 -17.84 -6.16 -9.03
N SER A 264 -18.25 -7.43 -9.05
CA SER A 264 -18.14 -8.29 -10.24
C SER A 264 -19.07 -7.81 -11.38
N GLU A 265 -20.28 -7.35 -11.07
CA GLU A 265 -21.24 -6.83 -12.04
C GLU A 265 -20.74 -5.55 -12.75
N VAL A 266 -19.99 -4.70 -12.04
CA VAL A 266 -19.36 -3.52 -12.64
C VAL A 266 -17.99 -3.81 -13.26
N GLY A 267 -17.58 -5.08 -13.29
CA GLY A 267 -16.35 -5.54 -13.95
C GLY A 267 -15.07 -5.36 -13.14
N TRP A 268 -15.18 -5.11 -11.84
CA TRP A 268 -13.99 -5.09 -10.98
C TRP A 268 -13.48 -6.50 -10.71
N GLN A 269 -12.17 -6.67 -10.74
CA GLN A 269 -11.54 -7.94 -10.41
C GLN A 269 -11.22 -8.01 -8.91
N ILE A 270 -11.87 -8.92 -8.20
CA ILE A 270 -11.54 -9.20 -6.81
C ILE A 270 -10.24 -9.98 -6.76
N ILE A 271 -9.36 -9.55 -5.87
CA ILE A 271 -8.07 -10.19 -5.63
C ILE A 271 -8.22 -11.01 -4.35
N ASP A 272 -8.22 -12.33 -4.49
CA ASP A 272 -8.13 -13.24 -3.36
C ASP A 272 -6.74 -13.11 -2.74
N TRP A 273 -6.69 -13.04 -1.41
CA TRP A 273 -5.44 -12.80 -0.70
C TRP A 273 -5.42 -13.49 0.67
N GLU A 274 -4.22 -13.86 1.07
CA GLU A 274 -3.89 -14.24 2.44
C GLU A 274 -2.65 -13.44 2.88
N TYR A 275 -2.41 -13.39 4.19
CA TYR A 275 -1.20 -12.74 4.71
C TYR A 275 0.06 -13.51 4.30
N ASP A 276 1.07 -12.79 3.88
CA ASP A 276 2.43 -13.30 3.74
C ASP A 276 3.30 -12.72 4.85
N ASP A 277 3.86 -13.57 5.68
CA ASP A 277 4.75 -13.16 6.78
C ASP A 277 6.24 -13.41 6.44
N SER A 278 6.55 -13.92 5.22
CA SER A 278 7.90 -14.35 4.85
C SER A 278 8.78 -13.24 4.27
N GLY A 279 8.18 -12.24 3.61
CA GLY A 279 8.94 -11.21 2.92
C GLY A 279 9.73 -11.74 1.71
N LEU A 280 10.88 -11.12 1.43
CA LEU A 280 11.78 -11.54 0.35
C LEU A 280 12.24 -12.97 0.55
N ALA A 281 12.03 -13.83 -0.45
CA ALA A 281 12.36 -15.24 -0.38
C ALA A 281 13.04 -15.75 -1.66
N ALA A 282 14.03 -16.63 -1.52
CA ALA A 282 14.62 -17.39 -2.64
C ALA A 282 13.63 -18.46 -3.14
N ILE A 283 13.69 -18.76 -4.46
CA ILE A 283 12.87 -19.78 -5.13
C ILE A 283 13.70 -20.80 -5.86
#